data_d89a874ab934e0c3f42b3c7ad99977cc
#
_entry.id   d89a874ab934e0c3f42b3c7ad99977cc
#
_cell.length_a   1.000
_cell.length_b   1.000
_cell.length_c   1.000
_cell.angle_alpha   90.00
_cell.angle_beta   90.00
_cell.angle_gamma   90.00
#
_symmetry.space_group_name_H-M   'P 1'
#
loop_
_entity.id
_entity.type
_entity.pdbx_description
1 polymer ?
#
loop_
_entity_poly.entity_id
_entity_poly.type
_entity_poly.pdbx_seq_one_letter_code
_entity_poly.pdbx_strand_id
1 'polypeptide(L)'
;MSYTKMRNTLRYIQLTLWALLLAVVVRAQDTPAMSSLDSLAIKSEIKARLTLFVDDLNQLYMVEQMKISLNENVAISPTLVVTLQDRINYLNQSYNALDVKWSTYYQASQLDIAADEELMEEVANLEQLKQTVKDTLDLRTQQVDAIAKFASADKFIISHVDVYKKLYTKAYKLSLLKKLGPMLEKVKAKEQVVFGELQTNFEQAKAASELVPTLNTRMETLDEQYVIMKSVSEKVQALEYKPWMQRIKDYVMGLAAVAIILMFVNGIWSKFKAYKDKAANLKKYNDMLKNNGKDTTYPTI
;
A
#
# COMPACT_ATOMS: atom_id res chain seq x y z
N MET A 1 10.11 34.98 15.58
CA MET A 1 11.55 35.07 15.31
C MET A 1 11.71 34.83 13.81
N SER A 2 12.24 35.83 13.04
CA SER A 2 12.13 35.89 11.59
C SER A 2 12.97 34.85 10.87
N TYR A 3 12.38 34.15 9.89
CA TYR A 3 12.96 33.12 9.00
C TYR A 3 14.30 33.54 8.34
N THR A 4 14.48 34.82 8.11
CA THR A 4 15.71 35.45 7.58
C THR A 4 16.90 35.36 8.53
N LYS A 5 16.68 35.38 9.85
CA LYS A 5 17.75 35.29 10.85
C LYS A 5 18.33 33.87 10.95
N MET A 6 17.48 32.87 10.81
CA MET A 6 17.89 31.45 10.85
C MET A 6 18.70 31.05 9.60
N ARG A 7 18.36 31.60 8.42
CA ARG A 7 19.06 31.36 7.16
C ARG A 7 20.45 31.97 7.12
N ASN A 8 20.64 33.11 7.78
CA ASN A 8 21.93 33.77 7.86
C ASN A 8 22.87 33.07 8.86
N THR A 9 22.36 32.56 9.98
CA THR A 9 23.15 31.74 10.92
C THR A 9 23.65 30.43 10.30
N LEU A 10 22.79 29.75 9.51
CA LEU A 10 23.24 28.53 8.79
C LEU A 10 24.33 28.83 7.76
N ARG A 11 24.27 29.95 7.04
CA ARG A 11 25.34 30.37 6.11
C ARG A 11 26.64 30.71 6.79
N TYR A 12 26.60 31.32 7.96
CA TYR A 12 27.80 31.60 8.75
C TYR A 12 28.46 30.32 9.29
N ILE A 13 27.66 29.34 9.73
CA ILE A 13 28.16 28.03 10.17
C ILE A 13 28.82 27.28 9.00
N GLN A 14 28.22 27.31 7.81
CA GLN A 14 28.83 26.72 6.61
C GLN A 14 30.14 27.39 6.22
N LEU A 15 30.21 28.72 6.23
CA LEU A 15 31.42 29.46 5.88
C LEU A 15 32.55 29.25 6.88
N THR A 16 32.26 29.15 8.19
CA THR A 16 33.25 28.84 9.21
C THR A 16 33.77 27.41 9.12
N LEU A 17 32.90 26.43 8.76
CA LEU A 17 33.32 25.06 8.47
C LEU A 17 34.24 24.98 7.23
N TRP A 18 33.93 25.73 6.17
CA TRP A 18 34.79 25.82 4.97
C TRP A 18 36.12 26.47 5.22
N ALA A 19 36.17 27.51 6.04
CA ALA A 19 37.41 28.17 6.43
C ALA A 19 38.35 27.28 7.29
N LEU A 20 37.74 26.46 8.19
CA LEU A 20 38.49 25.46 8.97
C LEU A 20 39.03 24.32 8.08
N LEU A 21 38.25 23.85 7.07
CA LEU A 21 38.68 22.84 6.10
C LEU A 21 39.82 23.33 5.22
N LEU A 22 39.80 24.59 4.75
CA LEU A 22 40.88 25.20 3.99
C LEU A 22 42.15 25.38 4.82
N ALA A 23 42.04 25.71 6.10
CA ALA A 23 43.19 25.85 6.99
C ALA A 23 43.93 24.51 7.25
N VAL A 24 43.18 23.37 7.21
CA VAL A 24 43.77 22.03 7.35
C VAL A 24 44.46 21.59 6.06
N VAL A 25 43.94 21.94 4.88
CA VAL A 25 44.51 21.58 3.57
C VAL A 25 45.82 22.32 3.28
N VAL A 26 45.95 23.59 3.72
CA VAL A 26 47.19 24.40 3.49
C VAL A 26 48.38 23.91 4.33
N ARG A 27 48.14 23.21 5.45
CA ARG A 27 49.23 22.70 6.31
C ARG A 27 49.85 21.37 5.86
N ALA A 28 49.33 20.75 4.81
CA ALA A 28 49.76 19.43 4.33
C ALA A 28 50.86 19.45 3.26
N GLN A 29 51.47 20.62 2.93
CA GLN A 29 52.44 20.74 1.83
C GLN A 29 53.90 20.72 2.22
N ASP A 30 54.28 20.73 3.50
CA ASP A 30 55.68 20.63 3.92
C ASP A 30 55.93 19.27 4.63
N THR A 31 56.37 18.26 3.88
CA THR A 31 56.78 16.97 4.45
C THR A 31 58.28 16.85 4.60
N PRO A 32 58.87 17.03 5.82
CA PRO A 32 60.16 16.44 6.16
C PRO A 32 60.01 14.94 6.47
N ALA A 33 61.07 14.16 6.30
CA ALA A 33 61.10 12.73 6.58
C ALA A 33 60.54 12.39 7.97
N MET A 34 59.40 11.66 8.02
CA MET A 34 58.63 11.42 9.24
C MET A 34 59.38 10.53 10.22
N SER A 35 59.47 10.96 11.50
CA SER A 35 59.93 10.15 12.62
C SER A 35 58.84 9.09 12.97
N SER A 36 59.21 7.98 13.64
CA SER A 36 58.26 6.94 14.08
C SER A 36 57.15 7.47 14.99
N LEU A 37 57.38 8.57 15.68
CA LEU A 37 56.40 9.29 16.51
C LEU A 37 55.37 10.02 15.66
N ASP A 38 55.75 10.55 14.49
CA ASP A 38 54.84 11.22 13.57
C ASP A 38 53.92 10.23 12.89
N SER A 39 54.38 9.01 12.58
CA SER A 39 53.58 7.95 11.98
C SER A 39 52.51 7.45 12.97
N LEU A 40 52.80 7.30 14.27
CA LEU A 40 51.83 6.93 15.30
C LEU A 40 50.78 8.04 15.52
N ALA A 41 51.18 9.31 15.45
CA ALA A 41 50.24 10.43 15.57
C ALA A 41 49.27 10.47 14.39
N ILE A 42 49.77 10.27 13.16
CA ILE A 42 48.95 10.19 11.96
C ILE A 42 47.96 9.01 12.03
N LYS A 43 48.44 7.81 12.41
CA LYS A 43 47.57 6.64 12.60
C LYS A 43 46.43 6.92 13.60
N SER A 44 46.77 7.54 14.73
CA SER A 44 45.77 7.88 15.75
C SER A 44 44.77 8.92 15.27
N GLU A 45 45.18 9.88 14.44
CA GLU A 45 44.26 10.86 13.82
C GLU A 45 43.33 10.19 12.81
N ILE A 46 43.87 9.31 11.95
CA ILE A 46 43.06 8.56 10.99
C ILE A 46 42.01 7.71 11.71
N LYS A 47 42.39 6.97 12.76
CA LYS A 47 41.44 6.19 13.58
C LYS A 47 40.36 7.05 14.20
N ALA A 48 40.71 8.19 14.77
CA ALA A 48 39.75 9.13 15.35
C ALA A 48 38.75 9.63 14.29
N ARG A 49 39.20 9.91 13.07
CA ARG A 49 38.34 10.32 11.96
C ARG A 49 37.45 9.19 11.47
N LEU A 50 37.96 7.97 11.32
CA LEU A 50 37.17 6.78 10.98
C LEU A 50 36.06 6.56 12.00
N THR A 51 36.37 6.62 13.30
CA THR A 51 35.35 6.47 14.36
C THR A 51 34.24 7.52 14.22
N LEU A 52 34.59 8.80 13.97
CA LEU A 52 33.59 9.85 13.77
C LEU A 52 32.70 9.59 12.55
N PHE A 53 33.26 9.11 11.43
CA PHE A 53 32.46 8.76 10.26
C PHE A 53 31.53 7.55 10.52
N VAL A 54 32.02 6.54 11.25
CA VAL A 54 31.19 5.39 11.67
C VAL A 54 30.04 5.84 12.56
N ASP A 55 30.31 6.74 13.52
CA ASP A 55 29.30 7.28 14.44
C ASP A 55 28.23 8.09 13.68
N ASP A 56 28.67 8.97 12.77
CA ASP A 56 27.75 9.77 11.93
C ASP A 56 26.86 8.88 11.05
N LEU A 57 27.42 7.82 10.44
CA LEU A 57 26.66 6.85 9.64
C LEU A 57 25.69 6.03 10.50
N ASN A 58 26.12 5.60 11.69
CA ASN A 58 25.24 4.89 12.63
C ASN A 58 24.09 5.79 13.09
N GLN A 59 24.32 7.07 13.33
CA GLN A 59 23.25 8.02 13.65
C GLN A 59 22.23 8.14 12.50
N LEU A 60 22.68 8.23 11.24
CA LEU A 60 21.77 8.23 10.08
C LEU A 60 20.97 6.94 10.01
N TYR A 61 21.61 5.80 10.20
CA TYR A 61 20.96 4.48 10.19
C TYR A 61 19.92 4.35 11.29
N MET A 62 20.21 4.84 12.51
CA MET A 62 19.25 4.81 13.63
C MET A 62 18.05 5.72 13.39
N VAL A 63 18.24 6.90 12.82
CA VAL A 63 17.14 7.82 12.45
C VAL A 63 16.25 7.20 11.37
N GLU A 64 16.83 6.43 10.47
CA GLU A 64 16.14 5.75 9.41
C GLU A 64 15.28 4.58 9.93
N GLN A 65 15.75 3.84 10.93
CA GLN A 65 15.00 2.72 11.54
C GLN A 65 13.72 3.16 12.27
N MET A 66 13.47 4.45 12.47
CA MET A 66 12.19 4.91 12.98
C MET A 66 11.07 4.47 12.03
N LYS A 67 10.25 3.51 12.51
CA LYS A 67 9.13 2.93 11.77
C LYS A 67 8.27 4.02 11.14
N ILE A 68 7.98 3.87 9.86
CA ILE A 68 6.91 4.61 9.22
C ILE A 68 5.61 4.09 9.85
N SER A 69 5.10 4.82 10.84
CA SER A 69 3.84 4.49 11.50
C SER A 69 2.70 5.02 10.63
N LEU A 70 2.12 4.16 9.81
CA LEU A 70 0.90 4.43 9.09
C LEU A 70 -0.27 3.93 9.95
N ASN A 71 -1.32 4.75 10.07
CA ASN A 71 -2.56 4.31 10.68
C ASN A 71 -3.34 3.50 9.64
N GLU A 72 -3.40 2.20 9.81
CA GLU A 72 -3.94 1.23 8.85
C GLU A 72 -5.38 1.50 8.42
N ASN A 73 -6.16 2.18 9.24
CA ASN A 73 -7.59 2.43 8.99
C ASN A 73 -7.92 3.82 8.47
N VAL A 74 -6.93 4.70 8.33
CA VAL A 74 -7.15 6.10 7.93
C VAL A 74 -6.53 6.35 6.56
N ALA A 75 -7.25 7.09 5.71
CA ALA A 75 -6.69 7.57 4.45
C ALA A 75 -5.38 8.33 4.70
N ILE A 76 -4.36 8.05 3.88
CA ILE A 76 -3.05 8.68 4.02
C ILE A 76 -3.21 10.17 3.72
N SER A 77 -2.89 11.01 4.71
CA SER A 77 -3.00 12.46 4.52
C SER A 77 -1.90 12.97 3.59
N PRO A 78 -2.19 13.95 2.72
CA PRO A 78 -1.15 14.59 1.90
C PRO A 78 -0.02 15.18 2.73
N THR A 79 -0.33 15.69 3.93
CA THR A 79 0.66 16.25 4.87
C THR A 79 1.66 15.19 5.33
N LEU A 80 1.18 13.96 5.61
CA LEU A 80 2.05 12.85 5.98
C LEU A 80 3.00 12.48 4.84
N VAL A 81 2.50 12.43 3.60
CA VAL A 81 3.31 12.15 2.41
C VAL A 81 4.43 13.17 2.27
N VAL A 82 4.11 14.47 2.36
CA VAL A 82 5.10 15.55 2.28
C VAL A 82 6.13 15.43 3.41
N THR A 83 5.68 15.17 4.64
CA THR A 83 6.59 14.99 5.79
C THR A 83 7.56 13.83 5.59
N LEU A 84 7.08 12.70 5.04
CA LEU A 84 7.93 11.55 4.75
C LEU A 84 8.92 11.85 3.62
N GLN A 85 8.49 12.55 2.56
CA GLN A 85 9.35 12.97 1.47
C GLN A 85 10.43 13.94 1.92
N ASP A 86 10.07 14.95 2.73
CA ASP A 86 11.04 15.91 3.28
C ASP A 86 12.08 15.22 4.16
N ARG A 87 11.62 14.25 4.96
CA ARG A 87 12.50 13.48 5.83
C ARG A 87 13.49 12.63 5.03
N ILE A 88 13.05 11.88 4.05
CA ILE A 88 13.94 11.04 3.25
C ILE A 88 14.90 11.88 2.41
N ASN A 89 14.45 13.01 1.90
CA ASN A 89 15.30 13.97 1.20
C ASN A 89 16.41 14.53 2.11
N TYR A 90 16.08 14.86 3.36
CA TYR A 90 17.05 15.30 4.35
C TYR A 90 18.09 14.22 4.64
N LEU A 91 17.66 12.96 4.84
CA LEU A 91 18.55 11.84 5.11
C LEU A 91 19.49 11.56 3.93
N ASN A 92 18.97 11.58 2.70
CA ASN A 92 19.76 11.42 1.49
C ASN A 92 20.79 12.55 1.32
N GLN A 93 20.40 13.81 1.59
CA GLN A 93 21.35 14.94 1.56
C GLN A 93 22.43 14.81 2.63
N SER A 94 22.07 14.36 3.82
CA SER A 94 23.02 14.15 4.92
C SER A 94 24.02 13.03 4.59
N TYR A 95 23.53 11.91 4.04
CA TYR A 95 24.37 10.82 3.57
C TYR A 95 25.35 11.29 2.48
N ASN A 96 24.86 11.96 1.46
CA ASN A 96 25.71 12.48 0.38
C ASN A 96 26.77 13.46 0.90
N ALA A 97 26.43 14.30 1.88
CA ALA A 97 27.41 15.20 2.50
C ALA A 97 28.51 14.45 3.27
N LEU A 98 28.12 13.36 3.98
CA LEU A 98 29.11 12.49 4.65
C LEU A 98 29.98 11.74 3.65
N ASP A 99 29.38 11.19 2.59
CA ASP A 99 30.11 10.47 1.54
C ASP A 99 31.17 11.37 0.85
N VAL A 100 30.81 12.61 0.53
CA VAL A 100 31.76 13.60 -0.04
C VAL A 100 32.89 13.93 0.96
N LYS A 101 32.55 14.15 2.23
CA LYS A 101 33.56 14.40 3.27
C LYS A 101 34.53 13.22 3.40
N TRP A 102 34.00 12.02 3.47
CA TRP A 102 34.78 10.80 3.55
C TRP A 102 35.67 10.62 2.32
N SER A 103 35.12 10.71 1.12
CA SER A 103 35.90 10.57 -0.13
C SER A 103 37.05 11.56 -0.22
N THR A 104 36.83 12.82 0.21
CA THR A 104 37.85 13.85 0.24
C THR A 104 38.96 13.50 1.26
N TYR A 105 38.54 13.05 2.44
CA TYR A 105 39.50 12.66 3.49
C TYR A 105 40.31 11.43 3.09
N TYR A 106 39.62 10.41 2.55
CA TYR A 106 40.27 9.18 2.08
C TYR A 106 41.32 9.45 1.00
N GLN A 107 41.00 10.28 0.01
CA GLN A 107 41.95 10.68 -1.03
C GLN A 107 43.20 11.36 -0.47
N ALA A 108 43.03 12.20 0.56
CA ALA A 108 44.17 12.89 1.20
C ALA A 108 45.02 11.94 2.05
N SER A 109 44.45 10.88 2.62
CA SER A 109 45.11 9.95 3.55
C SER A 109 45.43 8.59 2.93
N GLN A 110 45.22 8.40 1.63
CA GLN A 110 45.29 7.11 0.96
C GLN A 110 46.62 6.39 1.11
N LEU A 111 47.73 7.13 1.06
CA LEU A 111 49.09 6.56 1.18
C LEU A 111 49.34 6.06 2.62
N ASP A 112 48.91 6.80 3.62
CA ASP A 112 49.07 6.45 5.02
C ASP A 112 48.19 5.24 5.40
N ILE A 113 46.96 5.20 4.88
CA ILE A 113 46.05 4.07 5.05
C ILE A 113 46.61 2.80 4.37
N ALA A 114 47.09 2.90 3.15
CA ALA A 114 47.65 1.78 2.40
C ALA A 114 48.93 1.19 3.03
N ALA A 115 49.62 1.94 3.88
CA ALA A 115 50.80 1.50 4.60
C ALA A 115 50.50 0.70 5.87
N ASP A 116 49.23 0.64 6.32
CA ASP A 116 48.84 0.00 7.59
C ASP A 116 47.65 -0.96 7.37
N GLU A 117 47.86 -2.24 7.61
CA GLU A 117 46.85 -3.31 7.40
C GLU A 117 45.63 -3.14 8.29
N GLU A 118 45.80 -2.67 9.53
CA GLU A 118 44.69 -2.41 10.48
C GLU A 118 43.81 -1.26 9.98
N LEU A 119 44.41 -0.19 9.45
CA LEU A 119 43.64 0.92 8.87
C LEU A 119 42.91 0.51 7.59
N MET A 120 43.50 -0.36 6.76
CA MET A 120 42.80 -0.90 5.58
C MET A 120 41.56 -1.72 5.97
N GLU A 121 41.63 -2.55 7.02
CA GLU A 121 40.51 -3.32 7.53
C GLU A 121 39.40 -2.39 8.08
N GLU A 122 39.76 -1.38 8.86
CA GLU A 122 38.78 -0.39 9.38
C GLU A 122 38.10 0.39 8.24
N VAL A 123 38.83 0.76 7.19
CA VAL A 123 38.27 1.39 5.99
C VAL A 123 37.34 0.46 5.25
N ALA A 124 37.69 -0.81 5.10
CA ALA A 124 36.80 -1.81 4.45
C ALA A 124 35.49 -1.95 5.22
N ASN A 125 35.54 -2.00 6.55
CA ASN A 125 34.37 -2.05 7.41
C ASN A 125 33.49 -0.78 7.27
N LEU A 126 34.13 0.41 7.18
CA LEU A 126 33.42 1.66 6.95
C LEU A 126 32.71 1.67 5.56
N GLU A 127 33.41 1.22 4.51
CA GLU A 127 32.80 1.15 3.17
C GLU A 127 31.61 0.17 3.13
N GLN A 128 31.69 -0.97 3.83
CA GLN A 128 30.56 -1.90 3.98
C GLN A 128 29.39 -1.25 4.73
N LEU A 129 29.66 -0.49 5.81
CA LEU A 129 28.62 0.25 6.54
C LEU A 129 27.98 1.32 5.65
N LYS A 130 28.77 2.08 4.89
CA LYS A 130 28.28 3.07 3.91
C LYS A 130 27.34 2.42 2.90
N GLN A 131 27.72 1.28 2.34
CA GLN A 131 26.88 0.57 1.38
C GLN A 131 25.56 0.13 2.03
N THR A 132 25.62 -0.42 3.24
CA THR A 132 24.42 -0.83 4.00
C THR A 132 23.47 0.34 4.25
N VAL A 133 24.01 1.49 4.69
CA VAL A 133 23.22 2.72 4.93
C VAL A 133 22.60 3.21 3.62
N LYS A 134 23.36 3.23 2.53
CA LYS A 134 22.89 3.62 1.21
C LYS A 134 21.74 2.74 0.72
N ASP A 135 21.92 1.42 0.76
CA ASP A 135 20.90 0.46 0.30
C ASP A 135 19.61 0.63 1.12
N THR A 136 19.74 0.88 2.41
CA THR A 136 18.61 1.13 3.31
C THR A 136 17.89 2.44 2.96
N LEU A 137 18.61 3.53 2.69
CA LEU A 137 18.04 4.81 2.27
C LEU A 137 17.36 4.70 0.89
N ASP A 138 17.95 3.97 -0.05
CA ASP A 138 17.38 3.72 -1.37
C ASP A 138 16.07 2.94 -1.27
N LEU A 139 16.01 1.90 -0.42
CA LEU A 139 14.79 1.16 -0.13
C LEU A 139 13.72 2.06 0.49
N ARG A 140 14.09 2.91 1.45
CA ARG A 140 13.15 3.85 2.09
C ARG A 140 12.65 4.91 1.12
N THR A 141 13.48 5.38 0.23
CA THR A 141 13.07 6.30 -0.85
C THR A 141 11.98 5.65 -1.71
N GLN A 142 12.20 4.40 -2.13
CA GLN A 142 11.20 3.64 -2.89
C GLN A 142 9.89 3.43 -2.10
N GLN A 143 9.98 3.15 -0.80
CA GLN A 143 8.79 2.99 0.06
C GLN A 143 8.01 4.30 0.21
N VAL A 144 8.69 5.44 0.40
CA VAL A 144 8.04 6.76 0.50
C VAL A 144 7.37 7.13 -0.82
N ASP A 145 8.00 6.87 -1.96
CA ASP A 145 7.41 7.06 -3.28
C ASP A 145 6.20 6.16 -3.51
N ALA A 146 6.25 4.91 -3.05
CA ALA A 146 5.13 3.98 -3.09
C ALA A 146 3.95 4.49 -2.26
N ILE A 147 4.19 4.99 -1.03
CA ILE A 147 3.16 5.60 -0.17
C ILE A 147 2.53 6.81 -0.87
N ALA A 148 3.32 7.65 -1.53
CA ALA A 148 2.80 8.81 -2.26
C ALA A 148 1.90 8.40 -3.43
N LYS A 149 2.30 7.40 -4.21
CA LYS A 149 1.51 6.83 -5.30
C LYS A 149 0.22 6.18 -4.77
N PHE A 150 0.33 5.41 -3.68
CA PHE A 150 -0.83 4.81 -3.02
C PHE A 150 -1.84 5.88 -2.56
N ALA A 151 -1.38 6.93 -1.88
CA ALA A 151 -2.24 8.01 -1.41
C ALA A 151 -2.97 8.72 -2.56
N SER A 152 -2.29 8.93 -3.68
CA SER A 152 -2.90 9.51 -4.90
C SER A 152 -3.96 8.58 -5.48
N ALA A 153 -3.66 7.30 -5.60
CA ALA A 153 -4.55 6.28 -6.12
C ALA A 153 -5.78 6.09 -5.21
N ASP A 154 -5.58 5.99 -3.89
CA ASP A 154 -6.66 5.91 -2.89
C ASP A 154 -7.63 7.09 -3.04
N LYS A 155 -7.11 8.31 -3.06
CA LYS A 155 -7.92 9.51 -3.24
C LYS A 155 -8.70 9.49 -4.56
N PHE A 156 -8.06 9.06 -5.66
CA PHE A 156 -8.70 8.97 -6.96
C PHE A 156 -9.85 7.95 -6.95
N ILE A 157 -9.60 6.73 -6.48
CA ILE A 157 -10.58 5.65 -6.42
C ILE A 157 -11.77 6.07 -5.55
N ILE A 158 -11.53 6.55 -4.33
CA ILE A 158 -12.60 6.95 -3.40
C ILE A 158 -13.45 8.08 -3.97
N SER A 159 -12.85 9.05 -4.65
CA SER A 159 -13.60 10.16 -5.27
C SER A 159 -14.58 9.70 -6.36
N HIS A 160 -14.36 8.53 -6.97
CA HIS A 160 -15.21 7.99 -8.02
C HIS A 160 -16.31 7.04 -7.54
N VAL A 161 -16.25 6.56 -6.29
CA VAL A 161 -17.25 5.63 -5.72
C VAL A 161 -18.67 6.17 -5.86
N ASP A 162 -18.92 7.41 -5.47
CA ASP A 162 -20.26 7.99 -5.52
C ASP A 162 -20.72 8.31 -6.96
N VAL A 163 -19.79 8.58 -7.86
CA VAL A 163 -20.07 8.73 -9.28
C VAL A 163 -20.55 7.41 -9.86
N TYR A 164 -19.87 6.30 -9.56
CA TYR A 164 -20.24 4.97 -10.05
C TYR A 164 -21.55 4.46 -9.45
N LYS A 165 -21.87 4.73 -8.18
CA LYS A 165 -23.16 4.41 -7.57
C LYS A 165 -24.35 4.97 -8.37
N LYS A 166 -24.19 6.15 -8.97
CA LYS A 166 -25.25 6.84 -9.73
C LYS A 166 -25.16 6.57 -11.24
N LEU A 167 -24.01 6.11 -11.73
CA LEU A 167 -23.73 5.99 -13.15
C LEU A 167 -24.66 4.98 -13.84
N TYR A 168 -24.85 3.79 -13.27
CA TYR A 168 -25.71 2.76 -13.83
C TYR A 168 -27.14 3.27 -14.00
N THR A 169 -27.71 3.90 -12.97
CA THR A 169 -29.07 4.43 -13.02
C THR A 169 -29.22 5.51 -14.11
N LYS A 170 -28.22 6.37 -14.26
CA LYS A 170 -28.20 7.39 -15.31
C LYS A 170 -28.13 6.75 -16.71
N ALA A 171 -27.19 5.84 -16.90
CA ALA A 171 -27.01 5.13 -18.17
C ALA A 171 -28.24 4.29 -18.53
N TYR A 172 -28.84 3.60 -17.54
CA TYR A 172 -30.06 2.83 -17.72
C TYR A 172 -31.22 3.70 -18.21
N LYS A 173 -31.44 4.89 -17.62
CA LYS A 173 -32.46 5.84 -18.10
C LYS A 173 -32.23 6.24 -19.56
N LEU A 174 -30.98 6.42 -19.98
CA LEU A 174 -30.65 6.74 -21.36
C LEU A 174 -30.90 5.56 -22.33
N SER A 175 -30.77 4.32 -21.86
CA SER A 175 -31.05 3.12 -22.67
C SER A 175 -32.55 2.90 -22.93
N LEU A 176 -33.44 3.60 -22.20
CA LEU A 176 -34.89 3.41 -22.32
C LEU A 176 -35.48 3.97 -23.61
N LEU A 177 -34.89 5.01 -24.18
CA LEU A 177 -35.44 5.70 -25.34
C LEU A 177 -34.42 5.70 -26.51
N LYS A 178 -34.88 5.26 -27.69
CA LYS A 178 -34.04 5.21 -28.90
C LYS A 178 -33.38 6.56 -29.21
N LYS A 179 -34.10 7.66 -29.00
CA LYS A 179 -33.59 9.02 -29.26
C LYS A 179 -32.39 9.40 -28.37
N LEU A 180 -32.20 8.72 -27.22
CA LEU A 180 -31.12 8.97 -26.27
C LEU A 180 -29.89 8.06 -26.49
N GLY A 181 -29.95 7.16 -27.51
CA GLY A 181 -28.83 6.26 -27.85
C GLY A 181 -27.49 6.99 -28.01
N PRO A 182 -27.40 8.10 -28.78
CA PRO A 182 -26.16 8.84 -28.93
C PRO A 182 -25.61 9.41 -27.59
N MET A 183 -26.51 9.74 -26.66
CA MET A 183 -26.10 10.18 -25.32
C MET A 183 -25.59 9.02 -24.46
N LEU A 184 -26.21 7.84 -24.59
CA LEU A 184 -25.73 6.63 -23.94
C LEU A 184 -24.31 6.27 -24.40
N GLU A 185 -24.06 6.30 -25.70
CA GLU A 185 -22.74 6.00 -26.26
C GLU A 185 -21.66 7.01 -25.79
N LYS A 186 -22.02 8.31 -25.67
CA LYS A 186 -21.12 9.30 -25.05
C LYS A 186 -20.83 9.00 -23.59
N VAL A 187 -21.81 8.49 -22.82
CA VAL A 187 -21.61 8.11 -21.42
C VAL A 187 -20.71 6.88 -21.33
N LYS A 188 -20.91 5.88 -22.19
CA LYS A 188 -20.06 4.68 -22.27
C LYS A 188 -18.61 5.03 -22.60
N ALA A 189 -18.42 5.85 -23.66
CA ALA A 189 -17.07 6.27 -24.06
C ALA A 189 -16.34 7.03 -22.93
N LYS A 190 -17.03 7.95 -22.26
CA LYS A 190 -16.47 8.65 -21.10
C LYS A 190 -16.15 7.72 -19.96
N GLU A 191 -17.05 6.81 -19.66
CA GLU A 191 -16.87 5.82 -18.60
C GLU A 191 -15.68 4.92 -18.88
N GLN A 192 -15.51 4.45 -20.11
CA GLN A 192 -14.37 3.62 -20.51
C GLN A 192 -13.01 4.30 -20.26
N VAL A 193 -12.90 5.60 -20.53
CA VAL A 193 -11.69 6.38 -20.23
C VAL A 193 -11.44 6.45 -18.74
N VAL A 194 -12.47 6.82 -17.96
CA VAL A 194 -12.36 6.92 -16.49
C VAL A 194 -12.07 5.57 -15.86
N PHE A 195 -12.65 4.49 -16.39
CA PHE A 195 -12.38 3.14 -15.88
C PHE A 195 -10.95 2.69 -16.19
N GLY A 196 -10.40 3.06 -17.34
CA GLY A 196 -8.98 2.85 -17.66
C GLY A 196 -8.04 3.54 -16.65
N GLU A 197 -8.36 4.79 -16.31
CA GLU A 197 -7.62 5.53 -15.28
C GLU A 197 -7.79 4.88 -13.88
N LEU A 198 -8.99 4.42 -13.53
CA LEU A 198 -9.27 3.68 -12.30
C LEU A 198 -8.43 2.40 -12.21
N GLN A 199 -8.38 1.63 -13.29
CA GLN A 199 -7.59 0.41 -13.35
C GLN A 199 -6.09 0.72 -13.16
N THR A 200 -5.57 1.74 -13.85
CA THR A 200 -4.18 2.15 -13.70
C THR A 200 -3.84 2.56 -12.26
N ASN A 201 -4.72 3.36 -11.62
CA ASN A 201 -4.53 3.77 -10.23
C ASN A 201 -4.62 2.57 -9.27
N PHE A 202 -5.52 1.63 -9.53
CA PHE A 202 -5.66 0.41 -8.71
C PHE A 202 -4.40 -0.46 -8.78
N GLU A 203 -3.84 -0.68 -9.98
CA GLU A 203 -2.59 -1.41 -10.15
C GLU A 203 -1.40 -0.70 -9.48
N GLN A 204 -1.35 0.62 -9.53
CA GLN A 204 -0.35 1.40 -8.79
C GLN A 204 -0.49 1.25 -7.27
N ALA A 205 -1.72 1.28 -6.74
CA ALA A 205 -1.96 1.06 -5.33
C ALA A 205 -1.56 -0.36 -4.89
N LYS A 206 -1.86 -1.36 -5.70
CA LYS A 206 -1.49 -2.75 -5.47
C LYS A 206 0.04 -2.92 -5.44
N ALA A 207 0.75 -2.43 -6.43
CA ALA A 207 2.22 -2.47 -6.46
C ALA A 207 2.84 -1.75 -5.25
N ALA A 208 2.25 -0.63 -4.81
CA ALA A 208 2.69 0.09 -3.62
C ALA A 208 2.47 -0.71 -2.33
N SER A 209 1.36 -1.44 -2.21
CA SER A 209 1.07 -2.27 -1.04
C SER A 209 1.99 -3.50 -0.94
N GLU A 210 2.46 -4.02 -2.07
CA GLU A 210 3.47 -5.09 -2.11
C GLU A 210 4.82 -4.61 -1.54
N LEU A 211 5.20 -3.36 -1.81
CA LEU A 211 6.44 -2.76 -1.31
C LEU A 211 6.32 -2.28 0.14
N VAL A 212 5.11 -1.91 0.57
CA VAL A 212 4.82 -1.36 1.91
C VAL A 212 3.67 -2.15 2.55
N PRO A 213 3.94 -3.27 3.24
CA PRO A 213 2.91 -4.19 3.77
C PRO A 213 1.90 -3.54 4.73
N THR A 214 2.25 -2.43 5.38
CA THR A 214 1.32 -1.67 6.25
C THR A 214 0.16 -1.04 5.49
N LEU A 215 0.20 -1.02 4.14
CA LEU A 215 -0.89 -0.55 3.29
C LEU A 215 -1.94 -1.63 2.99
N ASN A 216 -1.69 -2.90 3.32
CA ASN A 216 -2.54 -4.02 2.92
C ASN A 216 -3.98 -3.90 3.40
N THR A 217 -4.19 -3.52 4.66
CA THR A 217 -5.56 -3.35 5.21
C THR A 217 -6.34 -2.29 4.42
N ARG A 218 -5.68 -1.19 4.03
CA ARG A 218 -6.30 -0.16 3.21
C ARG A 218 -6.50 -0.62 1.77
N MET A 219 -5.57 -1.42 1.25
CA MET A 219 -5.69 -2.02 -0.09
C MET A 219 -6.89 -2.96 -0.21
N GLU A 220 -7.20 -3.77 0.82
CA GLU A 220 -8.41 -4.60 0.87
C GLU A 220 -9.68 -3.75 0.69
N THR A 221 -9.76 -2.61 1.40
CA THR A 221 -10.89 -1.68 1.24
C THR A 221 -10.98 -1.11 -0.18
N LEU A 222 -9.84 -0.79 -0.81
CA LEU A 222 -9.81 -0.29 -2.18
C LEU A 222 -10.21 -1.38 -3.18
N ASP A 223 -9.82 -2.63 -2.96
CA ASP A 223 -10.18 -3.77 -3.79
C ASP A 223 -11.71 -3.97 -3.79
N GLU A 224 -12.35 -3.96 -2.62
CA GLU A 224 -13.81 -4.02 -2.52
C GLU A 224 -14.50 -2.91 -3.35
N GLN A 225 -14.01 -1.68 -3.24
CA GLN A 225 -14.57 -0.55 -3.98
C GLN A 225 -14.33 -0.70 -5.50
N TYR A 226 -13.13 -1.13 -5.88
CA TYR A 226 -12.79 -1.36 -7.28
C TYR A 226 -13.64 -2.46 -7.91
N VAL A 227 -13.87 -3.58 -7.22
CA VAL A 227 -14.73 -4.68 -7.69
C VAL A 227 -16.17 -4.19 -7.92
N ILE A 228 -16.71 -3.36 -7.02
CA ILE A 228 -18.03 -2.76 -7.19
C ILE A 228 -18.06 -1.88 -8.44
N MET A 229 -17.07 -0.99 -8.61
CA MET A 229 -17.00 -0.08 -9.76
C MET A 229 -16.82 -0.84 -11.07
N LYS A 230 -16.01 -1.91 -11.08
CA LYS A 230 -15.84 -2.81 -12.23
C LYS A 230 -17.17 -3.46 -12.62
N SER A 231 -17.92 -4.00 -11.67
CA SER A 231 -19.24 -4.57 -11.92
C SER A 231 -20.21 -3.53 -12.49
N VAL A 232 -20.14 -2.28 -12.03
CA VAL A 232 -20.98 -1.19 -12.58
C VAL A 232 -20.54 -0.84 -14.00
N SER A 233 -19.21 -0.75 -14.26
CA SER A 233 -18.65 -0.52 -15.59
C SER A 233 -19.15 -1.55 -16.59
N GLU A 234 -18.98 -2.83 -16.28
CA GLU A 234 -19.44 -3.96 -17.12
C GLU A 234 -20.93 -3.85 -17.44
N LYS A 235 -21.76 -3.55 -16.42
CA LYS A 235 -23.20 -3.36 -16.60
C LYS A 235 -23.51 -2.16 -17.49
N VAL A 236 -22.80 -1.04 -17.36
CA VAL A 236 -22.98 0.16 -18.18
C VAL A 236 -22.59 -0.12 -19.63
N GLN A 237 -21.47 -0.81 -19.86
CA GLN A 237 -21.00 -1.14 -21.21
C GLN A 237 -21.96 -2.13 -21.92
N ALA A 238 -22.59 -3.03 -21.16
CA ALA A 238 -23.58 -3.98 -21.67
C ALA A 238 -24.96 -3.38 -21.96
N LEU A 239 -25.20 -2.10 -21.55
CA LEU A 239 -26.51 -1.47 -21.79
C LEU A 239 -26.72 -1.18 -23.27
N GLU A 240 -27.83 -1.67 -23.82
CA GLU A 240 -28.27 -1.37 -25.16
C GLU A 240 -29.73 -0.92 -25.14
N TYR A 241 -30.11 -0.16 -26.18
CA TYR A 241 -31.54 0.12 -26.37
C TYR A 241 -32.28 -1.16 -26.75
N LYS A 242 -33.21 -1.58 -25.91
CA LYS A 242 -34.10 -2.69 -26.21
C LYS A 242 -35.51 -2.15 -26.51
N PRO A 243 -36.13 -2.52 -27.64
CA PRO A 243 -37.53 -2.20 -27.93
C PRO A 243 -38.44 -2.65 -26.76
N TRP A 244 -39.52 -1.92 -26.52
CA TRP A 244 -40.44 -2.20 -25.41
C TRP A 244 -40.98 -3.62 -25.40
N MET A 245 -41.30 -4.16 -26.59
CA MET A 245 -41.73 -5.56 -26.77
C MET A 245 -40.71 -6.57 -26.23
N GLN A 246 -39.45 -6.34 -26.46
CA GLN A 246 -38.37 -7.22 -26.00
C GLN A 246 -38.22 -7.16 -24.49
N ARG A 247 -38.39 -5.98 -23.88
CA ARG A 247 -38.44 -5.83 -22.42
C ARG A 247 -39.59 -6.56 -21.77
N ILE A 248 -40.80 -6.45 -22.32
CA ILE A 248 -41.96 -7.20 -21.81
C ILE A 248 -41.67 -8.70 -21.87
N LYS A 249 -41.11 -9.20 -22.97
CA LYS A 249 -40.70 -10.59 -23.09
C LYS A 249 -39.71 -11.00 -22.01
N ASP A 250 -38.67 -10.17 -21.76
CA ASP A 250 -37.66 -10.42 -20.73
C ASP A 250 -38.30 -10.45 -19.31
N TYR A 251 -39.28 -9.55 -19.01
CA TYR A 251 -40.04 -9.56 -17.76
C TYR A 251 -40.95 -10.77 -17.61
N VAL A 252 -41.66 -11.12 -18.66
CA VAL A 252 -42.56 -12.29 -18.66
C VAL A 252 -41.77 -13.58 -18.48
N MET A 253 -40.63 -13.70 -19.15
CA MET A 253 -39.73 -14.84 -18.95
C MET A 253 -39.15 -14.88 -17.51
N GLY A 254 -38.78 -13.74 -16.93
CA GLY A 254 -38.34 -13.66 -15.54
C GLY A 254 -39.45 -14.08 -14.56
N LEU A 255 -40.66 -13.57 -14.74
CA LEU A 255 -41.83 -13.96 -13.93
C LEU A 255 -42.16 -15.44 -14.07
N ALA A 256 -42.10 -15.99 -15.30
CA ALA A 256 -42.31 -17.41 -15.55
C ALA A 256 -41.24 -18.27 -14.82
N ALA A 257 -39.98 -17.87 -14.83
CA ALA A 257 -38.94 -18.57 -14.10
C ALA A 257 -39.19 -18.57 -12.58
N VAL A 258 -39.59 -17.42 -12.02
CA VAL A 258 -39.94 -17.32 -10.59
C VAL A 258 -41.17 -18.19 -10.28
N ALA A 259 -42.21 -18.18 -11.14
CA ALA A 259 -43.39 -19.02 -10.95
C ALA A 259 -43.03 -20.51 -10.97
N ILE A 260 -42.15 -20.95 -11.87
CA ILE A 260 -41.66 -22.33 -11.91
C ILE A 260 -40.92 -22.68 -10.61
N ILE A 261 -40.03 -21.81 -10.12
CA ILE A 261 -39.33 -22.04 -8.85
C ILE A 261 -40.33 -22.17 -7.68
N LEU A 262 -41.34 -21.30 -7.63
CA LEU A 262 -42.36 -21.35 -6.58
C LEU A 262 -43.21 -22.64 -6.68
N MET A 263 -43.52 -23.11 -7.89
CA MET A 263 -44.22 -24.40 -8.08
C MET A 263 -43.37 -25.58 -7.58
N PHE A 264 -42.06 -25.58 -7.86
CA PHE A 264 -41.14 -26.59 -7.33
C PHE A 264 -41.07 -26.58 -5.81
N VAL A 265 -40.88 -25.40 -5.21
CA VAL A 265 -40.85 -25.24 -3.76
C VAL A 265 -42.16 -25.71 -3.12
N ASN A 266 -43.31 -25.32 -3.69
CA ASN A 266 -44.60 -25.74 -3.19
C ASN A 266 -44.81 -27.25 -3.35
N GLY A 267 -44.36 -27.84 -4.45
CA GLY A 267 -44.39 -29.28 -4.67
C GLY A 267 -43.56 -30.07 -3.65
N ILE A 268 -42.37 -29.57 -3.33
CA ILE A 268 -41.51 -30.16 -2.28
C ILE A 268 -42.17 -30.00 -0.90
N TRP A 269 -42.73 -28.82 -0.61
CA TRP A 269 -43.39 -28.54 0.66
C TRP A 269 -44.63 -29.42 0.87
N SER A 270 -45.44 -29.61 -0.18
CA SER A 270 -46.63 -30.48 -0.11
C SER A 270 -46.26 -31.93 0.15
N LYS A 271 -45.21 -32.45 -0.50
CA LYS A 271 -44.70 -33.80 -0.22
C LYS A 271 -44.16 -33.91 1.22
N PHE A 272 -43.43 -32.91 1.71
CA PHE A 272 -42.93 -32.90 3.09
C PHE A 272 -44.09 -32.91 4.10
N LYS A 273 -45.14 -32.10 3.86
CA LYS A 273 -46.35 -32.10 4.69
C LYS A 273 -47.05 -33.48 4.67
N ALA A 274 -47.18 -34.09 3.50
CA ALA A 274 -47.80 -35.42 3.38
C ALA A 274 -46.95 -36.50 4.12
N TYR A 275 -45.63 -36.43 4.09
CA TYR A 275 -44.75 -37.32 4.89
C TYR A 275 -44.93 -37.10 6.39
N LYS A 276 -45.05 -35.86 6.86
CA LYS A 276 -45.28 -35.51 8.26
C LYS A 276 -46.64 -36.02 8.75
N ASP A 277 -47.70 -35.86 7.93
CA ASP A 277 -49.04 -36.34 8.23
C ASP A 277 -49.08 -37.86 8.27
N LYS A 278 -48.43 -38.58 7.35
CA LYS A 278 -48.26 -40.03 7.41
C LYS A 278 -47.54 -40.48 8.66
N ALA A 279 -46.45 -39.84 9.04
CA ALA A 279 -45.71 -40.17 10.25
C ALA A 279 -46.56 -39.94 11.52
N ALA A 280 -47.33 -38.86 11.56
CA ALA A 280 -48.26 -38.57 12.67
C ALA A 280 -49.38 -39.62 12.76
N ASN A 281 -49.91 -40.06 11.63
CA ASN A 281 -50.97 -41.09 11.57
C ASN A 281 -50.40 -42.47 11.98
N LEU A 282 -49.20 -42.84 11.55
CA LEU A 282 -48.50 -44.04 12.00
C LEU A 282 -48.25 -44.05 13.50
N LYS A 283 -47.88 -42.91 14.06
CA LYS A 283 -47.70 -42.77 15.51
C LYS A 283 -49.00 -42.97 16.26
N LYS A 284 -50.11 -42.35 15.79
CA LYS A 284 -51.45 -42.55 16.36
C LYS A 284 -51.87 -44.01 16.28
N TYR A 285 -51.66 -44.67 15.16
CA TYR A 285 -51.97 -46.09 14.97
C TYR A 285 -51.16 -46.98 15.93
N ASN A 286 -49.89 -46.74 16.09
CA ASN A 286 -49.03 -47.47 17.04
C ASN A 286 -49.47 -47.23 18.51
N ASP A 287 -49.87 -46.00 18.85
CA ASP A 287 -50.39 -45.68 20.18
C ASP A 287 -51.75 -46.38 20.47
N MET A 288 -52.65 -46.50 19.47
CA MET A 288 -53.88 -47.29 19.58
C MET A 288 -53.60 -48.81 19.77
N LEU A 289 -52.62 -49.37 19.02
CA LEU A 289 -52.22 -50.77 19.19
C LEU A 289 -51.65 -51.03 20.55
N LYS A 290 -50.86 -50.13 21.08
CA LYS A 290 -50.32 -50.22 22.47
C LYS A 290 -51.38 -50.14 23.54
N ASN A 291 -52.40 -49.33 23.33
CA ASN A 291 -53.51 -49.21 24.28
C ASN A 291 -54.49 -50.41 24.19
N ASN A 292 -54.82 -50.92 23.00
CA ASN A 292 -55.64 -52.11 22.86
C ASN A 292 -54.93 -53.42 23.31
N GLY A 293 -53.59 -53.44 23.35
CA GLY A 293 -52.83 -54.57 23.88
C GLY A 293 -52.78 -54.67 25.40
N LYS A 294 -53.32 -53.64 26.11
CA LYS A 294 -53.31 -53.62 27.59
C LYS A 294 -54.62 -54.12 28.23
N ASP A 295 -55.71 -54.32 27.40
CA ASP A 295 -57.05 -54.70 27.91
C ASP A 295 -57.40 -56.17 27.68
N THR A 296 -56.44 -57.03 27.39
CA THR A 296 -56.70 -58.48 27.39
C THR A 296 -56.34 -59.02 28.78
N THR A 297 -57.19 -58.70 29.72
CA THR A 297 -57.36 -59.53 30.94
C THR A 297 -58.19 -60.75 30.50
N TYR A 298 -57.54 -61.89 30.32
CA TYR A 298 -58.19 -63.17 30.15
C TYR A 298 -58.90 -63.48 31.47
N PRO A 299 -60.24 -63.85 31.42
CA PRO A 299 -60.87 -64.36 32.64
C PRO A 299 -60.26 -65.73 32.94
N THR A 300 -59.63 -65.83 34.09
CA THR A 300 -59.22 -67.12 34.68
C THR A 300 -60.50 -67.93 35.02
N ILE A 301 -60.65 -69.14 34.44
CA ILE A 301 -61.59 -70.16 34.85
C ILE A 301 -61.08 -70.87 36.07
#